data_08fc7f24dddf6147e902fed46b3d6838
#
_entry.id   08fc7f24dddf6147e902fed46b3d6838
#
_cell.length_a   1.000
_cell.length_b   1.000
_cell.length_c   1.000
_cell.angle_alpha   90.00
_cell.angle_beta   90.00
_cell.angle_gamma   90.00
#
_symmetry.space_group_name_H-M   'P 1'
#
loop_
_entity.id
_entity.type
_entity.pdbx_description
1 polymer ?
#
loop_
_entity_poly.entity_id
_entity_poly.type
_entity_poly.pdbx_seq_one_letter_code
_entity_poly.pdbx_strand_id
1 'polypeptide(L)'
;MFDLFSIGIGPSSSHTVGPMRAGAIFVQDLRDSGILSSVASIKLALYGSLAATGKGHMTPQALLLGLEGADCETVDTDSVPVRYESIIRDKKLTLGKDSPDQGHVQSVHFDYDKDLEWNWSQKLPMHSNGMRFSVFNNEGDLLATNEFYSIGGGFVVNGQMAIADRPGPRPAREMLPAPPPSENHPQDTMENVYYKSIRRNDADGERREGAMPSTPGQAALPPPSHSDHLSEQARKEPRFPFRTMSQLLSLSRKHNLTIAQIVYENELTWYTPEEIDAKIMHIWNVMDEGIRAGVLSEQEVLPGSLRMKRRAPKLYARLMRGLNMGPRRLGNRHGSSEADKSYLGPGTAMTNSATCAWPSAKSRSAPRVPRIRGSFQHEIMPVPPRRTNFPAMDWLSCWAIATNEQVAAGGRIVIAPTLGAAGIIPSVLRYVVEFVALTPEDEENLVKTFLLTAAAIGMLFKRGATISAAEGGCMAEVGTSCSMAAAAFTACMGGSPEVIEQAAETAIEHNLGLTCDPVDGLVQAPCIERNAVGAVKAVVSANLALSTDGIHTVTLDEAIHAARLTAADMHTKYKETSLSGLATTVKIPVAVPDC
;
A
#
# COMPACT_ATOMS: atom_id res chain seq x y z
N MET A 1 8.33 13.23 -1.52
CA MET A 1 7.27 12.72 -2.39
C MET A 1 7.55 11.28 -2.82
N PHE A 2 8.68 11.01 -3.42
CA PHE A 2 9.01 9.72 -4.05
C PHE A 2 9.02 8.52 -3.08
N ASP A 3 9.33 8.75 -1.80
CA ASP A 3 9.26 7.69 -0.80
C ASP A 3 7.84 7.21 -0.51
N LEU A 4 6.86 8.13 -0.62
CA LEU A 4 5.46 7.81 -0.39
C LEU A 4 4.84 7.01 -1.55
N PHE A 5 5.35 7.22 -2.77
CA PHE A 5 4.96 6.52 -3.99
C PHE A 5 6.05 5.56 -4.47
N SER A 6 6.64 4.80 -3.57
CA SER A 6 7.64 3.80 -3.95
C SER A 6 6.99 2.63 -4.70
N ILE A 7 7.77 1.97 -5.54
CA ILE A 7 7.32 0.80 -6.30
C ILE A 7 7.67 -0.46 -5.50
N GLY A 8 6.78 -1.45 -5.53
CA GLY A 8 6.99 -2.72 -4.86
C GLY A 8 6.15 -3.83 -5.44
N ILE A 9 6.27 -5.01 -4.85
CA ILE A 9 5.48 -6.17 -5.22
C ILE A 9 4.38 -6.43 -4.20
N GLY A 10 3.21 -6.92 -4.69
CA GLY A 10 2.11 -7.34 -3.79
C GLY A 10 2.44 -8.58 -2.96
N PRO A 11 1.56 -8.95 -2.05
CA PRO A 11 0.27 -8.32 -1.79
C PRO A 11 0.27 -7.20 -0.74
N SER A 12 1.34 -6.97 0.04
CA SER A 12 1.31 -6.02 1.16
C SER A 12 2.56 -5.17 1.26
N SER A 13 2.43 -3.87 1.51
CA SER A 13 3.57 -3.00 1.75
C SER A 13 4.26 -3.29 3.09
N SER A 14 3.49 -3.56 4.15
CA SER A 14 4.03 -3.85 5.49
C SER A 14 4.50 -5.29 5.66
N HIS A 15 3.86 -6.25 4.99
CA HIS A 15 4.12 -7.67 5.17
C HIS A 15 4.93 -8.32 4.02
N THR A 16 5.08 -7.63 2.89
CA THR A 16 5.88 -8.11 1.74
C THR A 16 7.07 -7.18 1.51
N VAL A 17 6.81 -5.91 1.13
CA VAL A 17 7.88 -4.96 0.77
C VAL A 17 8.77 -4.63 1.97
N GLY A 18 8.19 -4.38 3.15
CA GLY A 18 8.94 -4.10 4.37
C GLY A 18 9.91 -5.23 4.75
N PRO A 19 9.45 -6.48 4.90
CA PRO A 19 10.32 -7.62 5.15
C PRO A 19 11.40 -7.84 4.08
N MET A 20 11.09 -7.63 2.79
CA MET A 20 12.06 -7.73 1.72
C MET A 20 13.18 -6.70 1.87
N ARG A 21 12.83 -5.44 2.12
CA ARG A 21 13.78 -4.37 2.40
C ARG A 21 14.60 -4.63 3.66
N ALA A 22 13.95 -5.11 4.74
CA ALA A 22 14.64 -5.46 5.98
C ALA A 22 15.70 -6.55 5.78
N GLY A 23 15.38 -7.59 5.00
CA GLY A 23 16.33 -8.65 4.64
C GLY A 23 17.53 -8.11 3.88
N ALA A 24 17.31 -7.26 2.88
CA ALA A 24 18.37 -6.67 2.07
C ALA A 24 19.26 -5.72 2.89
N ILE A 25 18.65 -4.88 3.78
CA ILE A 25 19.40 -4.00 4.70
C ILE A 25 20.26 -4.82 5.64
N PHE A 26 19.73 -5.90 6.22
CA PHE A 26 20.48 -6.74 7.15
C PHE A 26 21.71 -7.38 6.49
N VAL A 27 21.56 -7.92 5.30
CA VAL A 27 22.70 -8.50 4.55
C VAL A 27 23.73 -7.43 4.20
N GLN A 28 23.29 -6.24 3.82
CA GLN A 28 24.21 -5.13 3.56
C GLN A 28 24.96 -4.71 4.84
N ASP A 29 24.27 -4.62 5.99
CA ASP A 29 24.89 -4.33 7.28
C ASP A 29 25.95 -5.39 7.66
N LEU A 30 25.67 -6.67 7.43
CA LEU A 30 26.63 -7.77 7.67
C LEU A 30 27.85 -7.67 6.76
N ARG A 31 27.66 -7.29 5.50
CA ARG A 31 28.73 -7.08 4.53
C ARG A 31 29.64 -5.93 4.94
N ASP A 32 29.04 -4.82 5.27
CA ASP A 32 29.74 -3.59 5.67
C ASP A 32 30.52 -3.73 6.97
N SER A 33 30.02 -4.59 7.86
CA SER A 33 30.71 -4.95 9.10
C SER A 33 31.79 -6.03 8.90
N GLY A 34 31.94 -6.56 7.68
CA GLY A 34 32.92 -7.62 7.37
C GLY A 34 32.59 -9.00 7.98
N ILE A 35 31.35 -9.20 8.44
CA ILE A 35 30.93 -10.41 9.17
C ILE A 35 30.32 -11.45 8.20
N LEU A 36 29.80 -11.03 7.05
CA LEU A 36 29.03 -11.88 6.14
C LEU A 36 29.73 -13.18 5.79
N SER A 37 31.04 -13.16 5.57
CA SER A 37 31.84 -14.37 5.25
C SER A 37 31.94 -15.40 6.38
N SER A 38 31.68 -14.97 7.62
CA SER A 38 31.73 -15.82 8.82
C SER A 38 30.39 -16.44 9.17
N VAL A 39 29.32 -16.07 8.46
CA VAL A 39 27.96 -16.55 8.73
C VAL A 39 27.82 -18.01 8.26
N ALA A 40 27.45 -18.90 9.17
CA ALA A 40 27.15 -20.29 8.90
C ALA A 40 25.67 -20.62 8.90
N SER A 41 24.90 -19.95 9.76
CA SER A 41 23.44 -20.11 9.84
C SER A 41 22.74 -18.81 10.23
N ILE A 42 21.44 -18.74 9.94
CA ILE A 42 20.59 -17.59 10.22
C ILE A 42 19.29 -18.05 10.88
N LYS A 43 18.82 -17.31 11.87
CA LYS A 43 17.47 -17.45 12.46
C LYS A 43 16.68 -16.19 12.25
N LEU A 44 15.42 -16.35 11.87
CA LEU A 44 14.47 -15.31 11.57
C LEU A 44 13.27 -15.47 12.51
N ALA A 45 12.90 -14.43 13.23
CA ALA A 45 11.73 -14.44 14.11
C ALA A 45 10.78 -13.32 13.73
N LEU A 46 9.52 -13.67 13.46
CA LEU A 46 8.43 -12.74 13.13
C LEU A 46 7.52 -12.57 14.35
N TYR A 47 7.02 -11.35 14.56
CA TYR A 47 6.24 -10.99 15.74
C TYR A 47 4.92 -10.31 15.38
N GLY A 48 3.94 -10.40 16.30
CA GLY A 48 2.67 -9.68 16.24
C GLY A 48 1.88 -9.90 14.96
N SER A 49 1.43 -8.81 14.32
CA SER A 49 0.63 -8.89 13.09
C SER A 49 1.41 -9.52 11.93
N LEU A 50 2.71 -9.25 11.82
CA LEU A 50 3.57 -9.84 10.81
C LEU A 50 3.63 -11.37 10.91
N ALA A 51 3.61 -11.92 12.12
CA ALA A 51 3.51 -13.35 12.33
C ALA A 51 2.09 -13.90 12.12
N ALA A 52 1.06 -13.14 12.54
CA ALA A 52 -0.33 -13.60 12.48
C ALA A 52 -0.89 -13.71 11.07
N THR A 53 -0.50 -12.81 10.17
CA THR A 53 -1.04 -12.73 8.80
C THR A 53 0.02 -12.94 7.70
N GLY A 54 1.29 -13.06 8.06
CA GLY A 54 2.42 -13.05 7.13
C GLY A 54 2.40 -14.16 6.08
N LYS A 55 1.85 -15.34 6.39
CA LYS A 55 1.72 -16.41 5.39
C LYS A 55 0.82 -16.01 4.22
N GLY A 56 -0.34 -15.41 4.51
CA GLY A 56 -1.27 -14.91 3.51
C GLY A 56 -0.73 -13.69 2.73
N HIS A 57 0.21 -12.97 3.33
CA HIS A 57 0.84 -11.79 2.74
C HIS A 57 2.20 -12.06 2.07
N MET A 58 2.55 -13.31 1.82
CA MET A 58 3.82 -13.71 1.18
C MET A 58 5.07 -13.20 1.92
N THR A 59 4.99 -13.02 3.24
CA THR A 59 6.12 -12.52 4.05
C THR A 59 7.36 -13.43 3.94
N PRO A 60 7.25 -14.77 4.04
CA PRO A 60 8.43 -15.63 3.92
C PRO A 60 9.13 -15.50 2.57
N GLN A 61 8.35 -15.46 1.48
CA GLN A 61 8.88 -15.31 0.13
C GLN A 61 9.68 -14.01 0.00
N ALA A 62 9.08 -12.91 0.39
CA ALA A 62 9.68 -11.59 0.30
C ALA A 62 10.94 -11.47 1.19
N LEU A 63 10.86 -11.96 2.44
CA LEU A 63 11.97 -11.91 3.38
C LEU A 63 13.18 -12.70 2.88
N LEU A 64 12.98 -13.93 2.41
CA LEU A 64 14.07 -14.79 1.92
C LEU A 64 14.71 -14.20 0.65
N LEU A 65 13.91 -13.67 -0.28
CA LEU A 65 14.45 -13.01 -1.46
C LEU A 65 15.17 -11.70 -1.10
N GLY A 66 14.67 -10.94 -0.11
CA GLY A 66 15.37 -9.78 0.42
C GLY A 66 16.73 -10.12 1.02
N LEU A 67 16.84 -11.23 1.75
CA LEU A 67 18.12 -11.75 2.25
C LEU A 67 19.04 -12.23 1.11
N GLU A 68 18.50 -12.68 -0.03
CA GLU A 68 19.28 -12.90 -1.24
C GLU A 68 19.74 -11.58 -1.90
N GLY A 69 19.23 -10.42 -1.46
CA GLY A 69 19.58 -9.11 -2.00
C GLY A 69 18.69 -8.63 -3.14
N ALA A 70 17.54 -9.31 -3.36
CA ALA A 70 16.60 -8.88 -4.37
C ALA A 70 15.94 -7.55 -3.98
N ASP A 71 15.76 -6.66 -4.96
CA ASP A 71 15.10 -5.37 -4.81
C ASP A 71 13.62 -5.47 -5.20
N CYS A 72 12.73 -4.89 -4.39
CA CYS A 72 11.28 -4.97 -4.59
C CYS A 72 10.78 -4.21 -5.84
N GLU A 73 11.55 -3.25 -6.34
CA GLU A 73 11.22 -2.49 -7.54
C GLU A 73 11.58 -3.26 -8.82
N THR A 74 12.67 -4.03 -8.80
CA THR A 74 13.24 -4.64 -10.00
C THR A 74 13.08 -6.16 -10.08
N VAL A 75 12.76 -6.84 -8.97
CA VAL A 75 12.61 -8.30 -8.93
C VAL A 75 11.57 -8.78 -9.94
N ASP A 76 11.89 -9.84 -10.68
CA ASP A 76 10.92 -10.53 -11.53
C ASP A 76 9.86 -11.23 -10.67
N THR A 77 8.61 -10.75 -10.74
CA THR A 77 7.49 -11.24 -9.93
C THR A 77 7.17 -12.71 -10.19
N ASP A 78 7.37 -13.19 -11.42
CA ASP A 78 7.11 -14.59 -11.80
C ASP A 78 8.18 -15.53 -11.22
N SER A 79 9.37 -15.03 -10.96
CA SER A 79 10.45 -15.80 -10.35
C SER A 79 10.30 -16.00 -8.85
N VAL A 80 9.51 -15.16 -8.15
CA VAL A 80 9.37 -15.17 -6.68
C VAL A 80 8.94 -16.54 -6.13
N PRO A 81 7.83 -17.15 -6.62
CA PRO A 81 7.40 -18.46 -6.11
C PRO A 81 8.44 -19.56 -6.37
N VAL A 82 9.04 -19.60 -7.55
CA VAL A 82 9.99 -20.62 -7.97
C VAL A 82 11.27 -20.56 -7.12
N ARG A 83 11.78 -19.34 -6.87
CA ARG A 83 12.96 -19.14 -6.02
C ARG A 83 12.68 -19.53 -4.58
N TYR A 84 11.55 -19.14 -4.04
CA TYR A 84 11.12 -19.51 -2.69
C TYR A 84 11.05 -21.05 -2.54
N GLU A 85 10.39 -21.75 -3.46
CA GLU A 85 10.29 -23.21 -3.45
C GLU A 85 11.66 -23.88 -3.53
N SER A 86 12.59 -23.33 -4.32
CA SER A 86 13.96 -23.80 -4.41
C SER A 86 14.70 -23.67 -3.08
N ILE A 87 14.60 -22.52 -2.39
CA ILE A 87 15.22 -22.31 -1.08
C ILE A 87 14.71 -23.33 -0.05
N ILE A 88 13.38 -23.55 -0.02
CA ILE A 88 12.75 -24.49 0.92
C ILE A 88 13.17 -25.93 0.63
N ARG A 89 13.11 -26.36 -0.64
CA ARG A 89 13.45 -27.71 -1.07
C ARG A 89 14.92 -28.03 -0.82
N ASP A 90 15.80 -27.12 -1.21
CA ASP A 90 17.25 -27.33 -1.19
C ASP A 90 17.85 -27.00 0.19
N LYS A 91 17.03 -26.44 1.12
CA LYS A 91 17.45 -25.97 2.46
C LYS A 91 18.70 -25.08 2.40
N LYS A 92 18.78 -24.26 1.39
CA LYS A 92 19.93 -23.41 1.11
C LYS A 92 19.48 -21.99 0.80
N LEU A 93 19.98 -21.04 1.57
CA LEU A 93 19.81 -19.61 1.36
C LEU A 93 21.14 -18.96 1.00
N THR A 94 21.15 -18.12 -0.02
CA THR A 94 22.38 -17.46 -0.49
C THR A 94 22.31 -15.98 -0.23
N LEU A 95 22.90 -15.55 0.89
CA LEU A 95 22.87 -14.16 1.34
C LEU A 95 23.61 -13.24 0.37
N GLY A 96 22.94 -12.19 -0.09
CA GLY A 96 23.52 -11.16 -0.95
C GLY A 96 23.73 -11.55 -2.42
N LYS A 97 23.13 -12.64 -2.90
CA LYS A 97 23.26 -13.14 -4.27
C LYS A 97 22.91 -12.09 -5.35
N ASP A 98 21.83 -11.36 -5.16
CA ASP A 98 21.31 -10.39 -6.12
C ASP A 98 21.63 -8.94 -5.73
N SER A 99 22.49 -8.72 -4.74
CA SER A 99 22.86 -7.37 -4.31
C SER A 99 23.55 -6.60 -5.44
N PRO A 100 23.17 -5.34 -5.71
CA PRO A 100 23.69 -4.57 -6.84
C PRO A 100 25.22 -4.35 -6.80
N ASP A 101 25.81 -4.37 -5.62
CA ASP A 101 27.25 -4.07 -5.41
C ASP A 101 28.19 -5.25 -5.70
N GLN A 102 27.69 -6.37 -6.25
CA GLN A 102 28.48 -7.60 -6.57
C GLN A 102 29.52 -7.98 -5.49
N GLY A 103 29.22 -7.70 -4.22
CA GLY A 103 30.08 -7.98 -3.09
C GLY A 103 30.14 -9.47 -2.74
N HIS A 104 30.75 -9.77 -1.59
CA HIS A 104 30.84 -11.15 -1.08
C HIS A 104 29.45 -11.76 -0.90
N VAL A 105 29.29 -13.01 -1.35
CA VAL A 105 28.07 -13.82 -1.29
C VAL A 105 28.31 -15.00 -0.36
N GLN A 106 27.39 -15.23 0.57
CA GLN A 106 27.51 -16.32 1.54
C GLN A 106 26.34 -17.29 1.46
N SER A 107 26.61 -18.56 1.21
CA SER A 107 25.59 -19.61 1.26
C SER A 107 25.50 -20.21 2.65
N VAL A 108 24.29 -20.26 3.20
CA VAL A 108 24.00 -20.81 4.53
C VAL A 108 22.95 -21.90 4.44
N HIS A 109 23.00 -22.84 5.40
CA HIS A 109 21.92 -23.80 5.57
C HIS A 109 20.70 -23.09 6.19
N PHE A 110 19.50 -23.31 5.65
CA PHE A 110 18.25 -22.73 6.12
C PHE A 110 17.13 -23.76 6.09
N ASP A 111 16.67 -24.18 7.26
CA ASP A 111 15.53 -25.08 7.42
C ASP A 111 14.30 -24.25 7.83
N TYR A 112 13.37 -24.06 6.89
CA TYR A 112 12.18 -23.22 7.08
C TYR A 112 11.41 -23.49 8.38
N ASP A 113 11.26 -24.77 8.75
CA ASP A 113 10.49 -25.18 9.92
C ASP A 113 11.22 -24.94 11.25
N LYS A 114 12.56 -24.77 11.22
CA LYS A 114 13.38 -24.58 12.42
C LYS A 114 13.94 -23.19 12.55
N ASP A 115 14.26 -22.55 11.41
CA ASP A 115 14.98 -21.28 11.40
C ASP A 115 14.06 -20.08 11.17
N LEU A 116 12.76 -20.30 10.88
CA LEU A 116 11.73 -19.25 10.83
C LEU A 116 10.70 -19.43 11.96
N GLU A 117 10.75 -18.55 12.94
CA GLU A 117 9.86 -18.57 14.11
C GLU A 117 8.68 -17.62 13.94
N TRP A 118 7.49 -18.06 14.38
CA TRP A 118 6.23 -17.34 14.29
C TRP A 118 5.71 -16.97 15.67
N ASN A 119 6.02 -15.77 16.16
CA ASN A 119 5.68 -15.29 17.49
C ASN A 119 4.43 -14.36 17.45
N TRP A 120 3.30 -14.88 16.97
CA TRP A 120 2.07 -14.11 16.77
C TRP A 120 1.44 -13.56 18.06
N SER A 121 1.68 -14.17 19.22
CA SER A 121 1.19 -13.71 20.54
C SER A 121 2.10 -12.68 21.22
N GLN A 122 3.29 -12.44 20.67
CA GLN A 122 4.29 -11.52 21.22
C GLN A 122 4.47 -10.34 20.28
N LYS A 123 4.74 -9.17 20.85
CA LYS A 123 5.06 -7.95 20.10
C LYS A 123 6.43 -7.45 20.53
N LEU A 124 7.20 -6.94 19.59
CA LEU A 124 8.39 -6.15 19.89
C LEU A 124 7.98 -4.72 20.30
N PRO A 125 8.82 -4.01 21.07
CA PRO A 125 8.41 -2.77 21.74
C PRO A 125 7.93 -1.64 20.81
N MET A 126 8.54 -1.49 19.63
CA MET A 126 8.32 -0.30 18.81
C MET A 126 7.10 -0.40 17.89
N HIS A 127 6.77 -1.59 17.35
CA HIS A 127 5.67 -1.75 16.40
C HIS A 127 5.17 -3.21 16.38
N SER A 128 3.88 -3.43 16.03
CA SER A 128 3.29 -4.76 15.92
C SER A 128 3.86 -5.60 14.77
N ASN A 129 4.42 -4.97 13.73
CA ASN A 129 5.08 -5.66 12.62
C ASN A 129 6.60 -5.74 12.87
N GLY A 130 6.99 -6.43 13.93
CA GLY A 130 8.37 -6.64 14.30
C GLY A 130 8.97 -7.91 13.70
N MET A 131 10.26 -7.86 13.42
CA MET A 131 11.06 -9.03 13.03
C MET A 131 12.46 -8.92 13.62
N ARG A 132 13.05 -10.07 13.98
CA ARG A 132 14.42 -10.16 14.49
C ARG A 132 15.21 -11.14 13.66
N PHE A 133 16.38 -10.73 13.22
CA PHE A 133 17.32 -11.55 12.47
C PHE A 133 18.58 -11.77 13.29
N SER A 134 19.05 -13.01 13.35
CA SER A 134 20.23 -13.39 14.12
C SER A 134 21.08 -14.34 13.28
N VAL A 135 22.39 -14.09 13.21
CA VAL A 135 23.35 -14.91 12.46
C VAL A 135 24.40 -15.51 13.39
N PHE A 136 24.82 -16.72 13.06
CA PHE A 136 25.72 -17.53 13.87
C PHE A 136 26.89 -18.06 13.03
N ASN A 137 28.03 -18.31 13.69
CA ASN A 137 29.19 -18.94 13.11
C ASN A 137 29.06 -20.48 13.05
N ASN A 138 30.09 -21.18 12.58
CA ASN A 138 30.14 -22.66 12.51
C ASN A 138 30.13 -23.33 13.90
N GLU A 139 30.52 -22.62 14.94
CA GLU A 139 30.54 -23.10 16.34
C GLU A 139 29.21 -22.92 17.03
N GLY A 140 28.27 -22.21 16.40
CA GLY A 140 26.95 -21.88 16.93
C GLY A 140 26.92 -20.59 17.77
N ASP A 141 28.01 -19.82 17.79
CA ASP A 141 28.07 -18.54 18.49
C ASP A 141 27.35 -17.47 17.71
N LEU A 142 26.64 -16.60 18.41
CA LEU A 142 25.96 -15.44 17.82
C LEU A 142 26.98 -14.43 17.30
N LEU A 143 26.92 -14.11 16.01
CA LEU A 143 27.76 -13.08 15.39
C LEU A 143 27.11 -11.71 15.43
N ALA A 144 25.84 -11.63 15.03
CA ALA A 144 25.10 -10.39 15.02
C ALA A 144 23.59 -10.63 15.13
N THR A 145 22.86 -9.65 15.67
CA THR A 145 21.40 -9.63 15.71
C THR A 145 20.89 -8.21 15.50
N ASN A 146 19.75 -8.09 14.82
CA ASN A 146 19.08 -6.80 14.62
C ASN A 146 17.56 -6.97 14.62
N GLU A 147 16.84 -5.95 15.10
CA GLU A 147 15.39 -5.86 15.07
C GLU A 147 14.96 -4.84 14.03
N PHE A 148 13.98 -5.24 13.22
CA PHE A 148 13.38 -4.42 12.19
C PHE A 148 11.88 -4.30 12.43
N TYR A 149 11.33 -3.15 12.05
CA TYR A 149 9.92 -2.83 12.19
C TYR A 149 9.38 -2.30 10.86
N SER A 150 8.39 -2.99 10.31
CA SER A 150 7.70 -2.56 9.10
C SER A 150 6.50 -1.69 9.47
N ILE A 151 6.65 -0.38 9.31
CA ILE A 151 5.72 0.64 9.81
C ILE A 151 4.64 1.07 8.81
N GLY A 152 4.43 0.31 7.73
CA GLY A 152 3.50 0.63 6.64
C GLY A 152 4.17 1.32 5.46
N GLY A 153 3.51 1.35 4.30
CA GLY A 153 4.05 1.99 3.09
C GLY A 153 5.38 1.42 2.56
N GLY A 154 5.81 0.25 3.04
CA GLY A 154 7.12 -0.31 2.74
C GLY A 154 8.28 0.34 3.50
N PHE A 155 7.99 1.21 4.46
CA PHE A 155 9.00 1.82 5.33
C PHE A 155 9.45 0.83 6.40
N VAL A 156 10.76 0.82 6.65
CA VAL A 156 11.40 -0.03 7.65
C VAL A 156 12.20 0.83 8.63
N VAL A 157 12.02 0.55 9.91
CA VAL A 157 12.80 1.15 10.99
C VAL A 157 13.58 0.03 11.67
N ASN A 158 14.82 0.26 12.07
CA ASN A 158 15.60 -0.69 12.82
C ASN A 158 16.34 -0.05 13.98
N GLY A 159 16.65 -0.86 15.00
CA GLY A 159 17.63 -0.54 16.02
C GLY A 159 19.06 -0.58 15.46
N GLN A 160 20.04 -0.23 16.28
CA GLN A 160 21.44 -0.48 15.93
C GLN A 160 21.68 -2.01 15.94
N MET A 161 22.41 -2.51 14.94
CA MET A 161 22.81 -3.92 14.91
C MET A 161 23.76 -4.20 16.08
N ALA A 162 23.37 -5.17 16.93
CA ALA A 162 24.24 -5.68 17.97
C ALA A 162 25.19 -6.73 17.34
N ILE A 163 26.48 -6.44 17.38
CA ILE A 163 27.55 -7.34 16.91
C ILE A 163 28.20 -7.95 18.13
N ALA A 164 28.37 -9.27 18.14
CA ALA A 164 29.13 -9.94 19.18
C ALA A 164 30.61 -9.55 19.09
N ASP A 165 31.19 -9.13 20.20
CA ASP A 165 32.60 -8.82 20.23
C ASP A 165 33.43 -10.07 19.92
N ARG A 166 34.55 -9.90 19.22
CA ARG A 166 35.53 -10.96 19.02
C ARG A 166 36.01 -11.49 20.38
N PRO A 167 36.25 -12.79 20.52
CA PRO A 167 36.69 -13.37 21.79
C PRO A 167 38.02 -12.78 22.25
N GLY A 168 37.95 -11.96 23.27
CA GLY A 168 39.08 -11.42 24.00
C GLY A 168 38.69 -11.30 25.48
N PRO A 169 39.63 -11.34 26.45
CA PRO A 169 39.29 -11.30 27.86
C PRO A 169 38.62 -9.95 28.21
N ARG A 170 37.34 -10.02 28.59
CA ARG A 170 36.55 -8.85 29.02
C ARG A 170 36.68 -8.57 30.51
N PRO A 171 36.76 -7.30 30.92
CA PRO A 171 36.31 -6.93 32.23
C PRO A 171 34.78 -7.03 32.28
N ALA A 172 34.27 -7.63 33.36
CA ALA A 172 32.84 -7.78 33.62
C ALA A 172 32.14 -6.40 33.54
N ARG A 173 31.31 -6.21 32.54
CA ARG A 173 30.43 -5.05 32.45
C ARG A 173 29.09 -5.44 33.05
N GLU A 174 28.71 -4.81 34.11
CA GLU A 174 27.40 -4.95 34.72
C GLU A 174 26.30 -4.80 33.68
N MET A 175 25.40 -5.76 33.65
CA MET A 175 24.18 -5.65 32.84
C MET A 175 23.36 -4.48 33.40
N LEU A 176 23.35 -3.38 32.69
CA LEU A 176 22.41 -2.30 32.98
C LEU A 176 20.98 -2.83 32.76
N PRO A 177 20.05 -2.55 33.67
CA PRO A 177 18.66 -2.91 33.46
C PRO A 177 18.15 -2.26 32.17
N ALA A 178 17.30 -2.98 31.43
CA ALA A 178 16.65 -2.45 30.25
C ALA A 178 16.02 -1.08 30.58
N PRO A 179 16.20 -0.05 29.74
CA PRO A 179 15.57 1.23 29.98
C PRO A 179 14.04 1.03 30.03
N PRO A 180 13.33 1.81 30.88
CA PRO A 180 11.88 1.77 30.91
C PRO A 180 11.33 2.07 29.50
N PRO A 181 10.17 1.49 29.12
CA PRO A 181 9.57 1.76 27.82
C PRO A 181 9.45 3.28 27.68
N SER A 182 10.07 3.82 26.62
CA SER A 182 9.99 5.26 26.35
C SER A 182 8.52 5.60 26.08
N GLU A 183 8.03 6.67 26.69
CA GLU A 183 6.71 7.23 26.43
C GLU A 183 6.58 7.77 24.99
N ASN A 184 7.67 7.75 24.22
CA ASN A 184 7.68 8.17 22.81
C ASN A 184 6.98 7.12 21.95
N HIS A 185 5.83 7.51 21.42
CA HIS A 185 5.08 6.71 20.46
C HIS A 185 5.99 6.41 19.25
N PRO A 186 5.92 5.19 18.64
CA PRO A 186 6.68 4.86 17.42
C PRO A 186 6.55 5.90 16.32
N GLN A 187 5.47 6.66 16.29
CA GLN A 187 5.25 7.76 15.36
C GLN A 187 6.21 8.95 15.58
N ASP A 188 6.71 9.18 16.79
CA ASP A 188 7.66 10.27 17.04
C ASP A 188 9.07 9.92 16.54
N THR A 189 9.37 8.62 16.43
CA THR A 189 10.56 8.10 15.75
C THR A 189 10.39 8.04 14.22
N MET A 190 9.14 8.04 13.71
CA MET A 190 8.83 8.00 12.27
C MET A 190 9.24 9.26 11.51
N GLU A 191 9.38 10.40 12.15
CA GLU A 191 9.72 11.64 11.44
C GLU A 191 11.10 11.60 10.77
N ASN A 192 11.98 10.70 11.23
CA ASN A 192 13.39 10.77 10.93
C ASN A 192 13.95 9.57 10.14
N VAL A 193 13.15 8.51 9.89
CA VAL A 193 13.69 7.28 9.27
C VAL A 193 13.00 6.94 7.97
N TYR A 194 13.65 7.30 6.87
CA TYR A 194 13.26 6.97 5.51
C TYR A 194 14.36 6.19 4.82
N TYR A 195 14.07 4.98 4.37
CA TYR A 195 14.96 4.24 3.49
C TYR A 195 14.46 4.39 2.05
N LYS A 196 15.04 5.32 1.30
CA LYS A 196 14.74 5.54 -0.12
C LYS A 196 15.30 4.45 -1.00
N SER A 197 16.48 3.99 -0.65
CA SER A 197 17.17 2.89 -1.28
C SER A 197 17.90 2.09 -0.22
N ILE A 198 18.26 0.87 -0.55
CA ILE A 198 19.02 -0.02 0.33
C ILE A 198 20.51 0.37 0.36
N ARG A 199 20.85 1.58 0.03
CA ARG A 199 22.23 2.06 0.10
C ARG A 199 22.56 2.46 1.53
N ARG A 200 23.70 1.97 2.03
CA ARG A 200 24.22 2.25 3.37
C ARG A 200 24.20 3.75 3.71
N ASN A 201 24.55 4.58 2.75
CA ASN A 201 24.66 6.02 2.93
C ASN A 201 23.31 6.69 3.28
N ASP A 202 22.22 6.17 2.71
CA ASP A 202 20.87 6.68 3.01
C ASP A 202 20.39 6.18 4.38
N ALA A 203 20.86 5.01 4.83
CA ALA A 203 20.51 4.43 6.12
C ALA A 203 21.29 5.06 7.29
N ASP A 204 22.56 5.38 7.11
CA ASP A 204 23.41 5.89 8.19
C ASP A 204 23.05 7.33 8.62
N GLY A 205 22.59 8.17 7.70
CA GLY A 205 22.14 9.53 8.02
C GLY A 205 20.87 9.57 8.86
N GLU A 206 19.97 8.66 8.61
CA GLU A 206 18.64 8.60 9.26
C GLU A 206 18.67 7.89 10.62
N ARG A 207 19.61 6.98 10.83
CA ARG A 207 19.80 6.29 12.12
C ARG A 207 20.26 7.20 13.26
N ARG A 208 20.94 8.30 12.95
CA ARG A 208 21.52 9.19 13.97
C ARG A 208 20.51 10.14 14.59
N GLU A 209 19.46 10.49 13.89
CA GLU A 209 18.46 11.45 14.37
C GLU A 209 17.34 10.79 15.18
N GLY A 210 17.11 9.47 15.05
CA GLY A 210 16.13 8.71 15.83
C GLY A 210 16.70 8.01 17.06
N ALA A 211 18.00 8.06 17.28
CA ALA A 211 18.64 7.38 18.39
C ALA A 211 18.63 8.26 19.65
N MET A 212 17.71 7.94 20.56
CA MET A 212 17.72 8.25 22.00
C MET A 212 17.86 9.74 22.41
N PRO A 213 17.02 10.23 23.29
CA PRO A 213 17.34 11.42 24.05
C PRO A 213 18.64 11.14 24.82
N SER A 214 19.69 11.90 24.48
CA SER A 214 20.96 11.84 25.20
C SER A 214 20.72 12.09 26.67
N THR A 215 20.90 11.07 27.49
CA THR A 215 20.99 11.24 28.95
C THR A 215 22.12 12.23 29.23
N PRO A 216 21.90 13.30 30.01
CA PRO A 216 22.96 14.23 30.33
C PRO A 216 24.10 13.49 31.04
N GLY A 217 25.26 13.34 30.37
CA GLY A 217 26.45 12.76 30.97
C GLY A 217 27.21 11.68 30.19
N GLN A 218 26.71 11.21 29.06
CA GLN A 218 27.51 10.32 28.18
C GLN A 218 28.10 11.13 27.02
N ALA A 219 29.41 11.24 27.00
CA ALA A 219 30.15 11.81 25.88
C ALA A 219 29.86 10.97 24.61
N ALA A 220 29.35 11.61 23.58
CA ALA A 220 29.20 11.01 22.27
C ALA A 220 30.56 10.48 21.78
N LEU A 221 30.60 9.24 21.33
CA LEU A 221 31.77 8.72 20.62
C LEU A 221 32.03 9.59 19.38
N PRO A 222 33.27 9.94 19.10
CA PRO A 222 33.59 10.75 17.92
C PRO A 222 33.13 10.01 16.65
N PRO A 223 32.56 10.71 15.65
CA PRO A 223 32.15 10.12 14.40
C PRO A 223 33.36 9.51 13.68
N PRO A 224 33.19 8.37 12.98
CA PRO A 224 34.25 7.82 12.14
C PRO A 224 34.63 8.81 11.04
N SER A 225 35.93 9.00 10.83
CA SER A 225 36.57 10.09 10.08
C SER A 225 36.47 10.01 8.54
N HIS A 226 35.48 9.35 7.95
CA HIS A 226 35.39 9.17 6.49
C HIS A 226 34.03 9.51 5.86
N SER A 227 33.31 10.54 6.32
CA SER A 227 31.98 10.87 5.79
C SER A 227 31.72 12.35 5.50
N ASP A 228 32.75 13.16 5.21
CA ASP A 228 32.52 14.61 5.03
C ASP A 228 31.75 15.00 3.76
N HIS A 229 31.65 14.12 2.75
CA HIS A 229 30.90 14.43 1.52
C HIS A 229 29.42 14.00 1.55
N LEU A 230 29.02 13.14 2.49
CA LEU A 230 27.64 12.65 2.62
C LEU A 230 26.80 13.49 3.60
N SER A 231 27.45 14.21 4.50
CA SER A 231 26.79 15.06 5.49
C SER A 231 26.15 16.31 4.89
N GLU A 232 26.57 16.77 3.70
CA GLU A 232 26.00 17.96 3.06
C GLU A 232 24.67 17.71 2.35
N GLN A 233 24.46 16.54 1.74
CA GLN A 233 23.18 16.22 1.09
C GLN A 233 22.08 15.88 2.11
N ALA A 234 22.41 15.23 3.21
CA ALA A 234 21.46 14.94 4.28
C ALA A 234 21.03 16.17 5.10
N ARG A 235 21.78 17.28 5.02
CA ARG A 235 21.50 18.54 5.72
C ARG A 235 20.77 19.59 4.89
N LYS A 236 20.42 19.29 3.63
CA LYS A 236 19.65 20.24 2.82
C LYS A 236 18.21 20.27 3.30
N GLU A 237 17.81 21.35 3.97
CA GLU A 237 16.42 21.60 4.30
C GLU A 237 15.62 21.96 3.05
N PRO A 238 14.36 21.48 2.93
CA PRO A 238 13.50 21.87 1.83
C PRO A 238 13.21 23.37 1.86
N ARG A 239 13.02 23.96 0.70
CA ARG A 239 12.79 25.41 0.55
C ARG A 239 11.55 25.90 1.31
N PHE A 240 10.49 25.09 1.35
CA PHE A 240 9.21 25.38 1.99
C PHE A 240 8.83 24.26 2.96
N PRO A 241 9.49 24.13 4.12
CA PRO A 241 9.19 23.07 5.08
C PRO A 241 7.81 23.26 5.69
N PHE A 242 7.02 22.18 5.77
CA PHE A 242 5.73 22.13 6.43
C PHE A 242 5.51 20.80 7.13
N ARG A 243 4.76 20.82 8.22
CA ARG A 243 4.39 19.62 9.00
C ARG A 243 2.89 19.48 9.17
N THR A 244 2.13 20.56 9.01
CA THR A 244 0.68 20.63 9.16
C THR A 244 0.03 21.27 7.94
N MET A 245 -1.25 21.02 7.76
CA MET A 245 -2.03 21.64 6.68
C MET A 245 -2.11 23.16 6.86
N SER A 246 -2.27 23.62 8.07
CA SER A 246 -2.27 25.05 8.40
C SER A 246 -0.97 25.75 7.96
N GLN A 247 0.20 25.11 8.16
CA GLN A 247 1.47 25.63 7.66
C GLN A 247 1.53 25.63 6.12
N LEU A 248 1.02 24.57 5.48
CA LEU A 248 0.99 24.46 4.03
C LEU A 248 0.10 25.53 3.39
N LEU A 249 -1.08 25.80 3.96
CA LEU A 249 -1.96 26.90 3.53
C LEU A 249 -1.30 28.26 3.72
N SER A 250 -0.62 28.47 4.85
CA SER A 250 0.12 29.71 5.10
C SER A 250 1.23 29.95 4.08
N LEU A 251 1.99 28.91 3.71
CA LEU A 251 3.01 28.97 2.66
C LEU A 251 2.37 29.26 1.30
N SER A 252 1.28 28.59 0.95
CA SER A 252 0.55 28.80 -0.30
C SER A 252 0.11 30.25 -0.44
N ARG A 253 -0.54 30.81 0.58
CA ARG A 253 -0.98 32.22 0.60
C ARG A 253 0.19 33.20 0.54
N LYS A 254 1.23 32.98 1.34
CA LYS A 254 2.39 33.86 1.45
C LYS A 254 3.17 33.95 0.13
N HIS A 255 3.33 32.84 -0.57
CA HIS A 255 4.15 32.75 -1.77
C HIS A 255 3.34 32.71 -3.07
N ASN A 256 2.02 32.70 -2.97
CA ASN A 256 1.09 32.58 -4.10
C ASN A 256 1.41 31.34 -4.97
N LEU A 257 1.64 30.20 -4.30
CA LEU A 257 1.94 28.92 -4.93
C LEU A 257 0.83 27.91 -4.65
N THR A 258 0.58 27.03 -5.60
CA THR A 258 -0.29 25.86 -5.37
C THR A 258 0.40 24.84 -4.46
N ILE A 259 -0.36 23.94 -3.85
CA ILE A 259 0.18 22.84 -3.04
C ILE A 259 1.19 22.02 -3.85
N ALA A 260 0.84 21.69 -5.09
CA ALA A 260 1.72 20.95 -6.00
C ALA A 260 3.05 21.69 -6.25
N GLN A 261 3.00 23.00 -6.49
CA GLN A 261 4.20 23.82 -6.68
C GLN A 261 5.10 23.86 -5.45
N ILE A 262 4.52 23.96 -4.24
CA ILE A 262 5.28 23.92 -2.99
C ILE A 262 6.02 22.59 -2.85
N VAL A 263 5.37 21.47 -3.14
CA VAL A 263 6.03 20.15 -3.08
C VAL A 263 7.09 20.04 -4.16
N TYR A 264 6.83 20.48 -5.37
CA TYR A 264 7.81 20.47 -6.47
C TYR A 264 9.07 21.27 -6.11
N GLU A 265 8.92 22.50 -5.59
CA GLU A 265 10.01 23.33 -5.13
C GLU A 265 10.82 22.68 -3.98
N ASN A 266 10.15 21.94 -3.11
CA ASN A 266 10.84 21.18 -2.06
C ASN A 266 11.66 20.02 -2.64
N GLU A 267 11.15 19.29 -3.64
CA GLU A 267 11.90 18.20 -4.28
C GLU A 267 13.12 18.70 -5.07
N LEU A 268 13.09 19.94 -5.60
CA LEU A 268 14.25 20.60 -6.24
C LEU A 268 15.46 20.76 -5.29
N THR A 269 15.26 20.58 -3.99
CA THR A 269 16.38 20.54 -3.03
C THR A 269 17.31 19.35 -3.27
N TRP A 270 16.79 18.24 -3.77
CA TRP A 270 17.51 16.96 -3.93
C TRP A 270 17.66 16.50 -5.38
N TYR A 271 16.77 16.93 -6.27
CA TYR A 271 16.66 16.46 -7.66
C TYR A 271 16.65 17.64 -8.63
N THR A 272 17.05 17.40 -9.87
CA THR A 272 16.85 18.35 -10.98
C THR A 272 15.41 18.33 -11.47
N PRO A 273 14.95 19.37 -12.19
CA PRO A 273 13.60 19.37 -12.78
C PRO A 273 13.34 18.15 -13.66
N GLU A 274 14.32 17.78 -14.49
CA GLU A 274 14.21 16.65 -15.42
C GLU A 274 14.10 15.32 -14.66
N GLU A 275 14.84 15.17 -13.55
CA GLU A 275 14.74 13.97 -12.70
C GLU A 275 13.40 13.89 -12.00
N ILE A 276 12.85 15.01 -11.51
CA ILE A 276 11.52 15.04 -10.88
C ILE A 276 10.46 14.64 -11.88
N ASP A 277 10.48 15.23 -13.06
CA ASP A 277 9.50 14.95 -14.11
C ASP A 277 9.58 13.48 -14.57
N ALA A 278 10.78 12.98 -14.80
CA ALA A 278 10.98 11.57 -15.18
C ALA A 278 10.49 10.61 -14.08
N LYS A 279 10.75 10.90 -12.80
CA LYS A 279 10.29 10.08 -11.66
C LYS A 279 8.77 10.12 -11.51
N ILE A 280 8.12 11.27 -11.66
CA ILE A 280 6.66 11.41 -11.60
C ILE A 280 6.00 10.60 -12.72
N MET A 281 6.50 10.74 -13.95
CA MET A 281 5.96 10.00 -15.09
C MET A 281 6.24 8.49 -14.97
N HIS A 282 7.37 8.09 -14.40
CA HIS A 282 7.63 6.68 -14.11
C HIS A 282 6.62 6.10 -13.10
N ILE A 283 6.31 6.82 -12.03
CA ILE A 283 5.27 6.43 -11.08
C ILE A 283 3.92 6.25 -11.79
N TRP A 284 3.53 7.23 -12.61
CA TRP A 284 2.29 7.15 -13.38
C TRP A 284 2.27 5.95 -14.33
N ASN A 285 3.33 5.72 -15.07
CA ASN A 285 3.44 4.59 -15.99
C ASN A 285 3.24 3.26 -15.28
N VAL A 286 3.87 3.05 -14.12
CA VAL A 286 3.69 1.83 -13.31
C VAL A 286 2.25 1.70 -12.79
N MET A 287 1.60 2.81 -12.40
CA MET A 287 0.19 2.80 -12.02
C MET A 287 -0.71 2.38 -13.18
N ASP A 288 -0.50 2.94 -14.36
CA ASP A 288 -1.27 2.64 -15.57
C ASP A 288 -1.04 1.19 -16.04
N GLU A 289 0.21 0.72 -16.03
CA GLU A 289 0.55 -0.67 -16.32
C GLU A 289 -0.14 -1.64 -15.34
N GLY A 290 -0.19 -1.32 -14.05
CA GLY A 290 -0.90 -2.10 -13.05
C GLY A 290 -2.41 -2.21 -13.33
N ILE A 291 -3.05 -1.10 -13.72
CA ILE A 291 -4.45 -1.09 -14.15
C ILE A 291 -4.64 -1.97 -15.39
N ARG A 292 -3.81 -1.76 -16.44
CA ARG A 292 -3.87 -2.51 -17.69
C ARG A 292 -3.68 -4.00 -17.47
N ALA A 293 -2.67 -4.40 -16.70
CA ALA A 293 -2.43 -5.79 -16.35
C ALA A 293 -3.64 -6.42 -15.63
N GLY A 294 -4.29 -5.65 -14.74
CA GLY A 294 -5.47 -6.11 -14.03
C GLY A 294 -6.71 -6.31 -14.93
N VAL A 295 -6.98 -5.36 -15.85
CA VAL A 295 -8.16 -5.44 -16.74
C VAL A 295 -7.97 -6.44 -17.90
N LEU A 296 -6.73 -6.75 -18.26
CA LEU A 296 -6.38 -7.67 -19.35
C LEU A 296 -5.97 -9.07 -18.84
N SER A 297 -5.96 -9.29 -17.53
CA SER A 297 -5.51 -10.56 -16.95
C SER A 297 -6.35 -11.74 -17.43
N GLU A 298 -5.67 -12.78 -17.89
CA GLU A 298 -6.27 -14.07 -18.27
C GLU A 298 -6.50 -14.99 -17.07
N GLN A 299 -5.86 -14.69 -15.93
CA GLN A 299 -6.03 -15.47 -14.70
C GLN A 299 -7.45 -15.28 -14.16
N GLU A 300 -8.23 -16.35 -14.14
CA GLU A 300 -9.63 -16.27 -13.68
C GLU A 300 -9.78 -16.17 -12.16
N VAL A 301 -8.86 -16.74 -11.41
CA VAL A 301 -8.93 -16.89 -9.95
C VAL A 301 -7.67 -16.30 -9.30
N LEU A 302 -7.87 -15.52 -8.24
CA LEU A 302 -6.77 -14.99 -7.44
C LEU A 302 -6.08 -16.10 -6.62
N PRO A 303 -4.79 -15.99 -6.34
CA PRO A 303 -4.07 -16.95 -5.51
C PRO A 303 -4.60 -16.96 -4.07
N GLY A 304 -4.39 -18.05 -3.34
CA GLY A 304 -4.77 -18.22 -1.94
C GLY A 304 -6.04 -19.03 -1.73
N SER A 305 -6.39 -19.21 -0.46
CA SER A 305 -7.46 -20.10 0.01
C SER A 305 -8.87 -19.68 -0.39
N LEU A 306 -9.11 -18.37 -0.57
CA LEU A 306 -10.43 -17.82 -0.90
C LEU A 306 -10.88 -18.16 -2.32
N ARG A 307 -9.96 -18.48 -3.22
CA ARG A 307 -10.25 -18.78 -4.63
C ARG A 307 -11.18 -17.73 -5.27
N MET A 308 -10.98 -16.46 -4.92
CA MET A 308 -11.80 -15.37 -5.44
C MET A 308 -11.63 -15.25 -6.96
N LYS A 309 -12.75 -15.14 -7.66
CA LYS A 309 -12.72 -14.89 -9.11
C LYS A 309 -12.37 -13.45 -9.39
N ARG A 310 -11.51 -13.21 -10.36
CA ARG A 310 -11.24 -11.87 -10.86
C ARG A 310 -12.51 -11.27 -11.49
N ARG A 311 -12.73 -10.00 -11.24
CA ARG A 311 -13.89 -9.22 -11.70
C ARG A 311 -13.53 -8.17 -12.72
N ALA A 312 -12.31 -7.59 -12.60
CA ALA A 312 -11.87 -6.46 -13.43
C ALA A 312 -11.98 -6.74 -14.94
N PRO A 313 -11.53 -7.88 -15.50
CA PRO A 313 -11.63 -8.13 -16.94
C PRO A 313 -13.08 -8.11 -17.43
N LYS A 314 -14.01 -8.69 -16.68
CA LYS A 314 -15.45 -8.72 -17.05
C LYS A 314 -16.10 -7.33 -16.91
N LEU A 315 -15.73 -6.57 -15.88
CA LEU A 315 -16.21 -5.20 -15.70
C LEU A 315 -15.72 -4.30 -16.83
N TYR A 316 -14.43 -4.34 -17.14
CA TYR A 316 -13.80 -3.57 -18.20
C TYR A 316 -14.40 -3.88 -19.58
N ALA A 317 -14.49 -5.18 -19.93
CA ALA A 317 -15.11 -5.60 -21.19
C ALA A 317 -16.56 -5.12 -21.33
N ARG A 318 -17.30 -4.99 -20.23
CA ARG A 318 -18.64 -4.43 -20.24
C ARG A 318 -18.65 -2.92 -20.46
N LEU A 319 -17.77 -2.17 -19.83
CA LEU A 319 -17.64 -0.73 -19.99
C LEU A 319 -17.22 -0.39 -21.42
N MET A 320 -16.21 -1.09 -21.94
CA MET A 320 -15.73 -0.92 -23.32
C MET A 320 -16.80 -1.18 -24.38
N ARG A 321 -17.70 -2.14 -24.17
CA ARG A 321 -18.84 -2.36 -25.08
C ARG A 321 -19.75 -1.14 -25.19
N GLY A 322 -19.96 -0.42 -24.09
CA GLY A 322 -20.74 0.82 -24.10
C GLY A 322 -20.10 1.93 -24.93
N LEU A 323 -18.77 2.02 -24.94
CA LEU A 323 -18.02 3.01 -25.71
C LEU A 323 -17.92 2.63 -27.21
N ASN A 324 -17.78 1.36 -27.52
CA ASN A 324 -17.63 0.86 -28.90
C ASN A 324 -18.96 0.76 -29.65
N MET A 325 -20.08 0.85 -28.98
CA MET A 325 -21.37 1.00 -29.64
C MET A 325 -21.53 2.45 -30.08
N GLY A 326 -21.07 2.78 -31.26
CA GLY A 326 -21.43 4.01 -31.95
C GLY A 326 -22.95 4.25 -31.94
N PRO A 327 -23.46 5.46 -32.28
CA PRO A 327 -24.87 5.76 -32.18
C PRO A 327 -25.66 4.68 -32.91
N ARG A 328 -26.52 3.95 -32.17
CA ARG A 328 -27.42 2.96 -32.75
C ARG A 328 -28.21 3.68 -33.82
N ARG A 329 -27.93 3.35 -35.09
CA ARG A 329 -28.83 3.73 -36.17
C ARG A 329 -30.18 3.09 -35.86
N LEU A 330 -31.13 3.89 -35.46
CA LEU A 330 -32.55 3.56 -35.42
C LEU A 330 -32.99 3.36 -36.88
N GLY A 331 -32.65 2.23 -37.46
CA GLY A 331 -32.98 1.95 -38.83
C GLY A 331 -32.72 0.49 -39.22
N ASN A 332 -33.83 -0.20 -39.51
CA ASN A 332 -33.96 -1.52 -40.09
C ASN A 332 -33.70 -2.74 -39.19
N ARG A 333 -34.81 -3.13 -38.56
CA ARG A 333 -35.02 -4.48 -38.06
C ARG A 333 -35.29 -5.43 -39.24
N HIS A 334 -34.27 -5.81 -39.97
CA HIS A 334 -34.33 -7.03 -40.78
C HIS A 334 -32.94 -7.64 -40.79
N GLY A 335 -32.80 -8.79 -40.14
CA GLY A 335 -31.64 -9.65 -40.23
C GLY A 335 -30.58 -9.49 -39.12
N SER A 336 -30.92 -9.59 -37.84
CA SER A 336 -29.93 -9.89 -36.82
C SER A 336 -29.70 -11.41 -36.76
N SER A 337 -28.48 -11.85 -37.07
CA SER A 337 -28.08 -13.25 -36.86
C SER A 337 -28.18 -13.65 -35.41
N GLU A 338 -28.38 -14.95 -35.12
CA GLU A 338 -28.44 -15.46 -33.74
C GLU A 338 -27.20 -15.13 -32.90
N ALA A 339 -26.05 -14.85 -33.51
CA ALA A 339 -24.83 -14.41 -32.87
C ALA A 339 -24.96 -13.02 -32.21
N ASP A 340 -25.79 -12.11 -32.73
CA ASP A 340 -26.01 -10.78 -32.11
C ASP A 340 -26.85 -10.82 -30.84
N LYS A 341 -27.59 -11.89 -30.60
CA LYS A 341 -28.44 -12.02 -29.42
C LYS A 341 -27.67 -12.42 -28.16
N SER A 342 -26.50 -13.04 -28.32
CA SER A 342 -25.65 -13.49 -27.21
C SER A 342 -24.83 -12.36 -26.55
N TYR A 343 -24.68 -11.21 -27.23
CA TYR A 343 -23.90 -10.06 -26.77
C TYR A 343 -24.68 -9.03 -25.95
N LEU A 344 -26.00 -9.15 -25.89
CA LEU A 344 -26.82 -8.30 -25.03
C LEU A 344 -26.83 -8.87 -23.60
N GLY A 345 -25.75 -8.64 -22.87
CA GLY A 345 -25.72 -8.90 -21.43
C GLY A 345 -26.80 -8.08 -20.71
N PRO A 346 -27.24 -8.51 -19.53
CA PRO A 346 -28.37 -7.93 -18.81
C PRO A 346 -28.23 -6.45 -18.41
N GLY A 347 -27.20 -5.75 -18.82
CA GLY A 347 -26.96 -4.35 -18.51
C GLY A 347 -27.10 -3.34 -19.64
N THR A 348 -27.34 -3.78 -20.87
CA THR A 348 -27.37 -2.87 -22.03
C THR A 348 -28.75 -2.33 -22.41
N ALA A 349 -29.79 -2.69 -21.68
CA ALA A 349 -31.15 -2.23 -21.93
C ALA A 349 -31.45 -0.93 -21.18
N MET A 350 -30.70 0.13 -21.50
CA MET A 350 -30.93 1.48 -20.99
C MET A 350 -31.54 2.38 -22.04
N THR A 351 -32.45 1.92 -22.78
CA THR A 351 -33.29 2.80 -23.58
C THR A 351 -34.73 2.57 -23.19
N ASN A 352 -35.46 3.66 -23.05
CA ASN A 352 -36.90 3.73 -22.84
C ASN A 352 -37.72 3.07 -23.94
N SER A 353 -37.18 2.13 -24.66
CA SER A 353 -37.97 1.38 -25.61
C SER A 353 -38.59 0.18 -24.91
N ALA A 354 -39.87 0.23 -24.78
CA ALA A 354 -40.77 -0.83 -24.34
C ALA A 354 -40.68 -2.13 -25.16
N THR A 355 -39.56 -2.38 -25.84
CA THR A 355 -39.43 -3.46 -26.82
C THR A 355 -38.24 -4.38 -26.57
N CYS A 356 -37.64 -4.39 -25.35
CA CYS A 356 -36.88 -5.54 -24.95
C CYS A 356 -37.88 -6.66 -24.65
N ALA A 357 -38.18 -7.46 -25.66
CA ALA A 357 -38.93 -8.69 -25.47
C ALA A 357 -38.09 -9.62 -24.60
N TRP A 358 -38.43 -9.69 -23.34
CA TRP A 358 -37.99 -10.73 -22.44
C TRP A 358 -38.46 -12.10 -22.98
N PRO A 359 -37.73 -13.19 -22.66
CA PRO A 359 -38.22 -14.54 -22.93
C PRO A 359 -39.68 -14.61 -22.54
N SER A 360 -40.51 -15.06 -23.45
CA SER A 360 -41.93 -15.14 -23.25
C SER A 360 -42.26 -15.83 -21.92
N ALA A 361 -43.31 -15.40 -21.26
CA ALA A 361 -43.77 -15.87 -19.96
C ALA A 361 -43.95 -17.41 -19.88
N LYS A 362 -43.75 -18.14 -20.99
CA LYS A 362 -43.84 -19.60 -21.04
C LYS A 362 -42.72 -20.37 -20.36
N SER A 363 -41.59 -19.72 -20.03
CA SER A 363 -40.48 -20.33 -19.27
C SER A 363 -40.42 -19.94 -17.80
N ARG A 364 -41.36 -19.13 -17.32
CA ARG A 364 -41.42 -18.76 -15.91
C ARG A 364 -42.09 -19.90 -15.14
N SER A 365 -41.42 -20.40 -14.11
CA SER A 365 -42.06 -21.19 -13.05
C SER A 365 -43.27 -20.40 -12.54
N ALA A 366 -44.38 -21.13 -12.25
CA ALA A 366 -45.59 -20.52 -11.73
C ALA A 366 -45.28 -19.48 -10.64
N PRO A 367 -45.90 -18.28 -10.67
CA PRO A 367 -45.62 -17.25 -9.72
C PRO A 367 -45.80 -17.78 -8.30
N ARG A 368 -44.75 -17.69 -7.48
CA ARG A 368 -44.84 -18.07 -6.08
C ARG A 368 -45.85 -17.15 -5.39
N VAL A 369 -46.85 -17.75 -4.73
CA VAL A 369 -47.83 -17.00 -3.94
C VAL A 369 -47.06 -16.22 -2.87
N PRO A 370 -47.25 -14.90 -2.78
CA PRO A 370 -46.57 -14.10 -1.77
C PRO A 370 -46.88 -14.61 -0.36
N ARG A 371 -45.86 -14.83 0.46
CA ARG A 371 -46.04 -15.25 1.86
C ARG A 371 -46.56 -14.14 2.76
N ILE A 372 -46.39 -12.88 2.32
CA ILE A 372 -46.83 -11.69 3.03
C ILE A 372 -48.01 -11.11 2.29
N ARG A 373 -49.15 -11.01 2.98
CA ARG A 373 -50.33 -10.29 2.49
C ARG A 373 -50.21 -8.83 2.82
N GLY A 374 -50.14 -7.98 1.83
CA GLY A 374 -50.09 -6.54 1.95
C GLY A 374 -50.45 -5.86 0.64
N SER A 375 -50.50 -4.55 0.62
CA SER A 375 -50.75 -3.73 -0.57
C SER A 375 -49.61 -3.72 -1.58
N PHE A 376 -48.46 -4.34 -1.24
CA PHE A 376 -47.25 -4.30 -2.05
C PHE A 376 -46.90 -5.72 -2.53
N GLN A 377 -47.06 -5.96 -3.83
CA GLN A 377 -46.67 -7.21 -4.48
C GLN A 377 -45.46 -6.93 -5.39
N HIS A 378 -44.39 -7.72 -5.22
CA HIS A 378 -43.22 -7.67 -6.09
C HIS A 378 -42.65 -9.07 -6.30
N GLU A 379 -42.00 -9.29 -7.42
CA GLU A 379 -41.24 -10.51 -7.66
C GLU A 379 -40.03 -10.56 -6.73
N ILE A 380 -39.67 -11.75 -6.24
CA ILE A 380 -38.54 -11.97 -5.34
C ILE A 380 -37.23 -11.50 -5.98
N MET A 381 -37.11 -11.69 -7.28
CA MET A 381 -35.99 -11.19 -8.05
C MET A 381 -36.48 -10.55 -9.34
N PRO A 382 -36.29 -9.24 -9.50
CA PRO A 382 -36.46 -8.60 -10.80
C PRO A 382 -35.37 -9.15 -11.74
N VAL A 383 -35.79 -9.75 -12.85
CA VAL A 383 -34.88 -10.29 -13.86
C VAL A 383 -35.11 -9.55 -15.17
N PRO A 384 -34.13 -8.91 -15.71
CA PRO A 384 -32.78 -8.66 -15.18
C PRO A 384 -32.75 -7.60 -14.08
N PRO A 385 -31.71 -7.61 -13.25
CA PRO A 385 -31.58 -6.57 -12.23
C PRO A 385 -31.48 -5.19 -12.91
N ARG A 386 -32.24 -4.23 -12.42
CA ARG A 386 -32.17 -2.84 -12.90
C ARG A 386 -30.82 -2.26 -12.45
N ARG A 387 -30.16 -1.52 -13.34
CA ARG A 387 -28.94 -0.77 -13.03
C ARG A 387 -29.16 0.71 -13.31
N THR A 388 -28.68 1.50 -12.39
CA THR A 388 -28.49 2.94 -12.61
C THR A 388 -27.25 3.14 -13.49
N ASN A 389 -27.22 4.20 -14.28
CA ASN A 389 -26.10 4.55 -15.12
C ASN A 389 -25.31 5.68 -14.47
N PHE A 390 -24.21 5.31 -13.80
CA PHE A 390 -23.25 6.25 -13.23
C PHE A 390 -21.86 5.90 -13.78
N PRO A 391 -21.53 6.29 -15.01
CA PRO A 391 -20.29 5.87 -15.69
C PRO A 391 -19.03 6.16 -14.88
N ALA A 392 -18.94 7.31 -14.23
CA ALA A 392 -17.81 7.66 -13.39
C ALA A 392 -17.57 6.63 -12.27
N MET A 393 -18.63 6.23 -11.55
CA MET A 393 -18.53 5.22 -10.49
C MET A 393 -18.12 3.85 -11.04
N ASP A 394 -18.65 3.47 -12.20
CA ASP A 394 -18.35 2.19 -12.84
C ASP A 394 -16.87 2.15 -13.29
N TRP A 395 -16.32 3.22 -13.86
CA TRP A 395 -14.92 3.31 -14.26
C TRP A 395 -13.98 3.31 -13.06
N LEU A 396 -14.22 4.19 -12.07
CA LEU A 396 -13.42 4.25 -10.85
C LEU A 396 -13.37 2.89 -10.14
N SER A 397 -14.54 2.25 -9.99
CA SER A 397 -14.62 0.93 -9.34
C SER A 397 -13.89 -0.15 -10.15
N CYS A 398 -14.00 -0.14 -11.48
CA CYS A 398 -13.33 -1.09 -12.34
C CYS A 398 -11.80 -1.00 -12.22
N TRP A 399 -11.24 0.20 -12.30
CA TRP A 399 -9.80 0.41 -12.23
C TRP A 399 -9.23 0.16 -10.83
N ALA A 400 -9.96 0.55 -9.77
CA ALA A 400 -9.56 0.24 -8.40
C ALA A 400 -9.55 -1.28 -8.13
N ILE A 401 -10.56 -2.01 -8.61
CA ILE A 401 -10.61 -3.48 -8.54
C ILE A 401 -9.46 -4.09 -9.35
N ALA A 402 -9.19 -3.58 -10.55
CA ALA A 402 -8.11 -4.07 -11.42
C ALA A 402 -6.75 -3.99 -10.72
N THR A 403 -6.42 -2.83 -10.18
CA THR A 403 -5.18 -2.61 -9.45
C THR A 403 -5.09 -3.54 -8.23
N ASN A 404 -6.15 -3.66 -7.42
CA ASN A 404 -6.10 -4.48 -6.21
C ASN A 404 -6.11 -5.98 -6.50
N GLU A 405 -6.74 -6.44 -7.57
CA GLU A 405 -6.61 -7.81 -8.03
C GLU A 405 -5.17 -8.11 -8.50
N GLN A 406 -4.48 -7.12 -9.06
CA GLN A 406 -3.07 -7.25 -9.41
C GLN A 406 -2.16 -7.23 -8.17
N VAL A 407 -2.45 -6.40 -7.16
CA VAL A 407 -1.81 -6.45 -5.84
C VAL A 407 -1.95 -7.84 -5.23
N ALA A 408 -3.17 -8.37 -5.18
CA ALA A 408 -3.46 -9.69 -4.60
C ALA A 408 -2.77 -10.85 -5.33
N ALA A 409 -2.47 -10.67 -6.61
CA ALA A 409 -1.74 -11.64 -7.42
C ALA A 409 -0.20 -11.55 -7.28
N GLY A 410 0.32 -10.63 -6.47
CA GLY A 410 1.76 -10.43 -6.30
C GLY A 410 2.42 -9.59 -7.38
N GLY A 411 1.64 -8.86 -8.18
CA GLY A 411 2.16 -8.00 -9.26
C GLY A 411 2.94 -6.78 -8.76
N ARG A 412 3.68 -6.15 -9.68
CA ARG A 412 4.39 -4.89 -9.42
C ARG A 412 3.42 -3.73 -9.44
N ILE A 413 3.41 -2.94 -8.37
CA ILE A 413 2.45 -1.87 -8.14
C ILE A 413 3.12 -0.71 -7.40
N VAL A 414 2.62 0.50 -7.63
CA VAL A 414 2.99 1.67 -6.81
C VAL A 414 2.30 1.60 -5.45
N ILE A 415 3.06 1.79 -4.41
CA ILE A 415 2.57 1.91 -3.03
C ILE A 415 1.94 3.31 -2.86
N ALA A 416 0.64 3.39 -2.51
CA ALA A 416 -0.09 4.66 -2.55
C ALA A 416 -1.20 4.80 -1.47
N PRO A 417 -0.90 5.17 -0.23
CA PRO A 417 0.38 5.16 0.48
C PRO A 417 0.78 3.75 0.93
N THR A 418 -0.09 2.75 0.81
CA THR A 418 0.13 1.33 1.11
C THR A 418 -0.38 0.46 -0.04
N LEU A 419 0.04 -0.81 -0.10
CA LEU A 419 -0.48 -1.74 -1.10
C LEU A 419 -1.93 -2.16 -0.83
N GLY A 420 -2.34 -2.19 0.45
CA GLY A 420 -3.74 -2.44 0.82
C GLY A 420 -4.72 -1.40 0.28
N ALA A 421 -4.25 -0.19 -0.03
CA ALA A 421 -5.04 0.91 -0.58
C ALA A 421 -4.59 1.36 -1.98
N ALA A 422 -3.74 0.59 -2.66
CA ALA A 422 -3.08 0.99 -3.91
C ALA A 422 -4.03 1.20 -5.11
N GLY A 423 -5.28 0.77 -5.02
CA GLY A 423 -6.25 0.93 -6.12
C GLY A 423 -6.90 2.31 -6.18
N ILE A 424 -6.90 3.08 -5.09
CA ILE A 424 -7.66 4.34 -5.02
C ILE A 424 -7.00 5.43 -5.88
N ILE A 425 -5.76 5.77 -5.59
CA ILE A 425 -5.02 6.85 -6.27
C ILE A 425 -4.90 6.60 -7.77
N PRO A 426 -4.44 5.42 -8.24
CA PRO A 426 -4.33 5.17 -9.67
C PRO A 426 -5.66 5.25 -10.41
N SER A 427 -6.77 4.77 -9.80
CA SER A 427 -8.07 4.79 -10.45
C SER A 427 -8.62 6.21 -10.60
N VAL A 428 -8.43 7.08 -9.59
CA VAL A 428 -8.86 8.48 -9.66
C VAL A 428 -7.96 9.27 -10.62
N LEU A 429 -6.65 9.05 -10.59
CA LEU A 429 -5.73 9.66 -11.56
C LEU A 429 -6.04 9.22 -12.99
N ARG A 430 -6.29 7.93 -13.22
CA ARG A 430 -6.71 7.43 -14.54
C ARG A 430 -7.99 8.11 -15.02
N TYR A 431 -8.93 8.37 -14.10
CA TYR A 431 -10.14 9.09 -14.45
C TYR A 431 -9.84 10.52 -14.90
N VAL A 432 -8.92 11.21 -14.21
CA VAL A 432 -8.47 12.56 -14.60
C VAL A 432 -7.82 12.54 -15.99
N VAL A 433 -6.90 11.62 -16.23
CA VAL A 433 -6.21 11.49 -17.50
C VAL A 433 -7.18 11.16 -18.65
N GLU A 434 -8.12 10.24 -18.44
CA GLU A 434 -9.00 9.75 -19.52
C GLU A 434 -10.18 10.68 -19.83
N PHE A 435 -10.69 11.42 -18.83
CA PHE A 435 -11.94 12.17 -18.99
C PHE A 435 -11.82 13.68 -18.73
N VAL A 436 -10.70 14.15 -18.19
CA VAL A 436 -10.50 15.58 -17.88
C VAL A 436 -9.41 16.18 -18.74
N ALA A 437 -8.30 15.49 -18.97
CA ALA A 437 -7.21 15.97 -19.82
C ALA A 437 -7.69 16.25 -21.27
N LEU A 438 -7.29 17.39 -21.81
CA LEU A 438 -7.69 17.83 -23.15
C LEU A 438 -6.60 17.61 -24.19
N THR A 439 -5.34 17.66 -23.79
CA THR A 439 -4.16 17.50 -24.65
C THR A 439 -3.10 16.65 -23.93
N PRO A 440 -2.11 16.08 -24.64
CA PRO A 440 -1.02 15.36 -23.99
C PRO A 440 -0.19 16.21 -23.00
N GLU A 441 -0.03 17.49 -23.28
CA GLU A 441 0.66 18.42 -22.36
C GLU A 441 -0.18 18.69 -21.11
N ASP A 442 -1.48 18.82 -21.25
CA ASP A 442 -2.42 18.95 -20.15
C ASP A 442 -2.45 17.67 -19.30
N GLU A 443 -2.42 16.49 -19.92
CA GLU A 443 -2.28 15.20 -19.24
C GLU A 443 -1.05 15.17 -18.33
N GLU A 444 0.13 15.53 -18.85
CA GLU A 444 1.37 15.55 -18.07
C GLU A 444 1.27 16.53 -16.87
N ASN A 445 0.73 17.72 -17.10
CA ASN A 445 0.54 18.71 -16.03
C ASN A 445 -0.45 18.26 -14.97
N LEU A 446 -1.54 17.58 -15.37
CA LEU A 446 -2.52 17.02 -14.45
C LEU A 446 -1.94 15.86 -13.63
N VAL A 447 -1.14 14.99 -14.24
CA VAL A 447 -0.42 13.92 -13.53
C VAL A 447 0.52 14.51 -12.46
N LYS A 448 1.31 15.52 -12.81
CA LYS A 448 2.21 16.21 -11.86
C LYS A 448 1.40 16.86 -10.72
N THR A 449 0.37 17.61 -11.06
CA THR A 449 -0.50 18.28 -10.08
C THR A 449 -1.13 17.27 -9.12
N PHE A 450 -1.64 16.18 -9.67
CA PHE A 450 -2.30 15.12 -8.91
C PHE A 450 -1.33 14.45 -7.92
N LEU A 451 -0.21 13.93 -8.41
CA LEU A 451 0.72 13.15 -7.59
C LEU A 451 1.43 14.01 -6.53
N LEU A 452 1.81 15.24 -6.87
CA LEU A 452 2.42 16.17 -5.92
C LEU A 452 1.45 16.59 -4.82
N THR A 453 0.18 16.90 -5.17
CA THR A 453 -0.84 17.22 -4.18
C THR A 453 -1.15 16.03 -3.29
N ALA A 454 -1.35 14.84 -3.89
CA ALA A 454 -1.59 13.61 -3.12
C ALA A 454 -0.43 13.33 -2.15
N ALA A 455 0.82 13.52 -2.59
CA ALA A 455 1.99 13.35 -1.74
C ALA A 455 2.00 14.31 -0.55
N ALA A 456 1.64 15.59 -0.75
CA ALA A 456 1.55 16.56 0.34
C ALA A 456 0.61 16.06 1.45
N ILE A 457 -0.59 15.65 1.07
CA ILE A 457 -1.60 15.14 2.03
C ILE A 457 -1.10 13.85 2.70
N GLY A 458 -0.58 12.90 1.94
CA GLY A 458 -0.06 11.65 2.49
C GLY A 458 1.07 11.85 3.51
N MET A 459 1.94 12.84 3.29
CA MET A 459 2.99 13.20 4.25
C MET A 459 2.42 13.75 5.56
N LEU A 460 1.31 14.51 5.51
CA LEU A 460 0.64 15.00 6.73
C LEU A 460 0.09 13.83 7.56
N PHE A 461 -0.55 12.86 6.92
CA PHE A 461 -1.06 11.65 7.60
C PHE A 461 0.07 10.81 8.18
N LYS A 462 1.15 10.62 7.42
CA LYS A 462 2.30 9.84 7.90
C LYS A 462 2.92 10.45 9.15
N ARG A 463 2.98 11.78 9.25
CA ARG A 463 3.54 12.50 10.41
C ARG A 463 2.55 12.67 11.55
N GLY A 464 1.31 13.04 11.24
CA GLY A 464 0.29 13.41 12.24
C GLY A 464 -0.53 12.25 12.78
N ALA A 465 -0.64 11.14 12.03
CA ALA A 465 -1.39 9.95 12.41
C ALA A 465 -0.57 8.67 12.16
N THR A 466 -1.13 7.72 11.43
CA THR A 466 -0.44 6.51 10.95
C THR A 466 -0.93 6.12 9.57
N ILE A 467 -0.07 5.49 8.77
CA ILE A 467 -0.44 4.84 7.50
C ILE A 467 -0.40 3.31 7.61
N SER A 468 -0.22 2.76 8.80
CA SER A 468 -0.13 1.31 9.04
C SER A 468 -1.49 0.73 9.41
N ALA A 469 -1.97 -0.29 8.68
CA ALA A 469 -3.18 -1.04 9.03
C ALA A 469 -3.05 -1.75 10.38
N ALA A 470 -1.86 -2.17 10.75
CA ALA A 470 -1.57 -2.79 12.04
C ALA A 470 -1.70 -1.83 13.22
N GLU A 471 -1.65 -0.52 12.97
CA GLU A 471 -1.80 0.54 13.95
C GLU A 471 -3.19 1.19 13.93
N GLY A 472 -3.75 1.46 12.74
CA GLY A 472 -4.98 2.24 12.57
C GLY A 472 -6.05 1.58 11.70
N GLY A 473 -5.95 0.28 11.40
CA GLY A 473 -6.91 -0.39 10.53
C GLY A 473 -6.90 0.14 9.08
N CYS A 474 -7.95 -0.16 8.33
CA CYS A 474 -8.11 0.39 6.97
C CYS A 474 -8.39 1.91 6.95
N MET A 475 -8.74 2.52 8.09
CA MET A 475 -8.75 3.97 8.22
C MET A 475 -7.39 4.57 7.86
N ALA A 476 -6.30 3.98 8.35
CA ALA A 476 -4.93 4.43 8.09
C ALA A 476 -4.51 4.24 6.62
N GLU A 477 -5.02 3.24 5.92
CA GLU A 477 -4.67 2.93 4.53
C GLU A 477 -5.68 3.54 3.54
N VAL A 478 -6.89 2.98 3.51
CA VAL A 478 -7.98 3.38 2.60
C VAL A 478 -8.44 4.80 2.89
N GLY A 479 -8.58 5.17 4.18
CA GLY A 479 -8.97 6.52 4.57
C GLY A 479 -7.94 7.56 4.14
N THR A 480 -6.65 7.30 4.40
CA THR A 480 -5.57 8.20 3.95
C THR A 480 -5.51 8.29 2.42
N SER A 481 -5.57 7.15 1.71
CA SER A 481 -5.55 7.15 0.24
C SER A 481 -6.76 7.89 -0.36
N CYS A 482 -7.94 7.75 0.26
CA CYS A 482 -9.15 8.46 -0.12
C CYS A 482 -8.98 9.99 0.05
N SER A 483 -8.42 10.43 1.18
CA SER A 483 -8.11 11.85 1.46
C SER A 483 -7.08 12.40 0.45
N MET A 484 -6.00 11.66 0.18
CA MET A 484 -4.99 12.01 -0.81
C MET A 484 -5.60 12.19 -2.21
N ALA A 485 -6.43 11.24 -2.64
CA ALA A 485 -7.06 11.25 -3.95
C ALA A 485 -8.12 12.36 -4.09
N ALA A 486 -8.89 12.63 -3.02
CA ALA A 486 -9.88 13.72 -3.00
C ALA A 486 -9.20 15.09 -3.17
N ALA A 487 -8.14 15.35 -2.39
CA ALA A 487 -7.33 16.56 -2.51
C ALA A 487 -6.74 16.73 -3.91
N ALA A 488 -6.14 15.66 -4.43
CA ALA A 488 -5.48 15.67 -5.73
C ALA A 488 -6.47 15.90 -6.88
N PHE A 489 -7.61 15.24 -6.85
CA PHE A 489 -8.69 15.46 -7.82
C PHE A 489 -9.19 16.91 -7.77
N THR A 490 -9.41 17.44 -6.56
CA THR A 490 -9.84 18.84 -6.36
C THR A 490 -8.81 19.82 -6.92
N ALA A 491 -7.52 19.57 -6.74
CA ALA A 491 -6.45 20.40 -7.32
C ALA A 491 -6.47 20.37 -8.86
N CYS A 492 -6.66 19.18 -9.46
CA CYS A 492 -6.79 19.04 -10.92
C CYS A 492 -8.05 19.75 -11.47
N MET A 493 -9.10 19.88 -10.66
CA MET A 493 -10.32 20.63 -11.04
C MET A 493 -10.18 22.15 -10.79
N GLY A 494 -9.03 22.63 -10.35
CA GLY A 494 -8.78 24.06 -10.11
C GLY A 494 -9.30 24.58 -8.77
N GLY A 495 -9.52 23.71 -7.80
CA GLY A 495 -9.91 24.09 -6.44
C GLY A 495 -8.82 24.90 -5.73
N SER A 496 -9.23 25.89 -4.91
CA SER A 496 -8.30 26.64 -4.08
C SER A 496 -7.66 25.74 -3.00
N PRO A 497 -6.54 26.13 -2.39
CA PRO A 497 -5.93 25.36 -1.30
C PRO A 497 -6.88 25.02 -0.15
N GLU A 498 -7.83 25.91 0.17
CA GLU A 498 -8.85 25.71 1.18
C GLU A 498 -9.90 24.66 0.75
N VAL A 499 -10.31 24.69 -0.52
CA VAL A 499 -11.22 23.67 -1.09
C VAL A 499 -10.52 22.30 -1.16
N ILE A 500 -9.21 22.29 -1.44
CA ILE A 500 -8.39 21.06 -1.41
C ILE A 500 -8.33 20.49 0.01
N GLU A 501 -8.12 21.33 1.03
CA GLU A 501 -8.16 20.92 2.43
C GLU A 501 -9.50 20.31 2.80
N GLN A 502 -10.61 20.98 2.48
CA GLN A 502 -11.96 20.51 2.76
C GLN A 502 -12.24 19.15 2.11
N ALA A 503 -11.84 18.95 0.85
CA ALA A 503 -11.99 17.66 0.18
C ALA A 503 -11.23 16.54 0.88
N ALA A 504 -9.99 16.82 1.31
CA ALA A 504 -9.15 15.88 2.03
C ALA A 504 -9.73 15.53 3.41
N GLU A 505 -10.21 16.54 4.13
CA GLU A 505 -10.82 16.40 5.45
C GLU A 505 -12.10 15.55 5.40
N THR A 506 -13.07 15.92 4.55
CA THR A 506 -14.31 15.17 4.38
C THR A 506 -14.07 13.71 3.99
N ALA A 507 -13.04 13.45 3.18
CA ALA A 507 -12.70 12.11 2.77
C ALA A 507 -12.17 11.25 3.93
N ILE A 508 -11.34 11.78 4.84
CA ILE A 508 -10.88 11.01 6.01
C ILE A 508 -11.97 10.92 7.07
N GLU A 509 -12.71 11.99 7.35
CA GLU A 509 -13.82 11.98 8.31
C GLU A 509 -14.74 10.78 8.08
N HIS A 510 -15.18 10.59 6.85
CA HIS A 510 -16.06 9.47 6.48
C HIS A 510 -15.41 8.09 6.57
N ASN A 511 -14.12 7.99 6.80
CA ASN A 511 -13.38 6.73 6.95
C ASN A 511 -12.86 6.48 8.38
N LEU A 512 -13.15 7.38 9.34
CA LEU A 512 -12.75 7.20 10.74
C LEU A 512 -13.31 5.89 11.29
N GLY A 513 -12.47 5.12 11.98
CA GLY A 513 -12.83 3.85 12.58
C GLY A 513 -12.95 2.66 11.63
N LEU A 514 -12.55 2.78 10.35
CA LEU A 514 -12.59 1.67 9.41
C LEU A 514 -11.60 0.58 9.79
N THR A 515 -12.13 -0.61 10.12
CA THR A 515 -11.36 -1.76 10.61
C THR A 515 -10.53 -2.44 9.51
N CYS A 516 -9.50 -3.22 9.89
CA CYS A 516 -8.75 -4.09 8.98
C CYS A 516 -8.82 -5.53 9.47
N ASP A 517 -9.62 -6.34 8.77
CA ASP A 517 -9.97 -7.70 9.14
C ASP A 517 -9.99 -8.61 7.89
N PRO A 518 -8.86 -8.74 7.16
CA PRO A 518 -8.79 -9.49 5.91
C PRO A 518 -9.06 -10.97 6.15
N VAL A 519 -9.95 -11.54 5.33
CA VAL A 519 -10.34 -12.95 5.43
C VAL A 519 -9.13 -13.82 5.10
N ASP A 520 -8.81 -14.73 6.00
CA ASP A 520 -7.62 -15.60 5.94
C ASP A 520 -6.28 -14.84 5.79
N GLY A 521 -6.25 -13.57 6.22
CA GLY A 521 -5.10 -12.70 6.08
C GLY A 521 -4.75 -12.31 4.64
N LEU A 522 -5.66 -12.55 3.66
CA LEU A 522 -5.43 -12.24 2.25
C LEU A 522 -5.88 -10.82 1.91
N VAL A 523 -5.06 -10.07 1.17
CA VAL A 523 -5.41 -8.73 0.66
C VAL A 523 -6.39 -8.85 -0.51
N GLN A 524 -7.54 -9.48 -0.24
CA GLN A 524 -8.61 -9.77 -1.20
C GLN A 524 -9.96 -9.26 -0.67
N ALA A 525 -10.65 -10.06 0.15
CA ALA A 525 -11.87 -9.65 0.81
C ALA A 525 -11.56 -9.15 2.25
N PRO A 526 -11.94 -7.93 2.64
CA PRO A 526 -12.73 -6.93 1.91
C PRO A 526 -11.88 -5.85 1.19
N CYS A 527 -10.58 -6.02 1.08
CA CYS A 527 -9.66 -4.98 0.61
C CYS A 527 -10.00 -4.46 -0.79
N ILE A 528 -10.32 -5.38 -1.72
CA ILE A 528 -10.61 -5.03 -3.11
C ILE A 528 -11.87 -4.15 -3.19
N GLU A 529 -12.93 -4.50 -2.46
CA GLU A 529 -14.18 -3.74 -2.41
C GLU A 529 -13.99 -2.38 -1.74
N ARG A 530 -13.22 -2.32 -0.64
CA ARG A 530 -12.93 -1.07 0.08
C ARG A 530 -12.21 -0.05 -0.80
N ASN A 531 -11.31 -0.51 -1.68
CA ASN A 531 -10.64 0.36 -2.65
C ASN A 531 -11.60 0.91 -3.71
N ALA A 532 -12.48 0.06 -4.25
CA ALA A 532 -13.48 0.51 -5.22
C ALA A 532 -14.42 1.58 -4.64
N VAL A 533 -14.89 1.37 -3.40
CA VAL A 533 -15.71 2.35 -2.67
C VAL A 533 -14.90 3.59 -2.31
N GLY A 534 -13.65 3.43 -1.88
CA GLY A 534 -12.75 4.53 -1.53
C GLY A 534 -12.48 5.48 -2.70
N ALA A 535 -12.27 4.94 -3.90
CA ALA A 535 -12.08 5.74 -5.11
C ALA A 535 -13.32 6.60 -5.44
N VAL A 536 -14.51 6.02 -5.32
CA VAL A 536 -15.77 6.76 -5.52
C VAL A 536 -15.96 7.81 -4.43
N LYS A 537 -15.69 7.48 -3.16
CA LYS A 537 -15.78 8.43 -2.03
C LYS A 537 -14.84 9.61 -2.24
N ALA A 538 -13.62 9.40 -2.74
CA ALA A 538 -12.68 10.48 -3.00
C ALA A 538 -13.26 11.52 -3.98
N VAL A 539 -13.85 11.07 -5.08
CA VAL A 539 -14.49 11.98 -6.06
C VAL A 539 -15.74 12.63 -5.48
N VAL A 540 -16.54 11.91 -4.68
CA VAL A 540 -17.72 12.49 -4.01
C VAL A 540 -17.30 13.60 -3.04
N SER A 541 -16.27 13.39 -2.21
CA SER A 541 -15.74 14.39 -1.28
C SER A 541 -15.20 15.61 -2.02
N ALA A 542 -14.47 15.39 -3.12
CA ALA A 542 -13.96 16.45 -3.97
C ALA A 542 -15.11 17.29 -4.58
N ASN A 543 -16.13 16.64 -5.15
CA ASN A 543 -17.28 17.33 -5.74
C ASN A 543 -18.08 18.11 -4.69
N LEU A 544 -18.20 17.58 -3.47
CA LEU A 544 -18.84 18.30 -2.37
C LEU A 544 -18.06 19.58 -2.04
N ALA A 545 -16.75 19.48 -1.88
CA ALA A 545 -15.89 20.63 -1.59
C ALA A 545 -15.89 21.67 -2.73
N LEU A 546 -15.80 21.24 -4.00
CA LEU A 546 -15.87 22.10 -5.18
C LEU A 546 -17.22 22.82 -5.34
N SER A 547 -18.27 22.30 -4.72
CA SER A 547 -19.59 22.93 -4.73
C SER A 547 -19.79 23.97 -3.62
N THR A 548 -18.76 24.21 -2.81
CA THR A 548 -18.73 25.17 -1.71
C THR A 548 -17.65 26.22 -1.94
N ASP A 549 -17.55 27.18 -1.02
CA ASP A 549 -16.58 28.27 -1.04
C ASP A 549 -15.30 27.97 -0.22
N GLY A 550 -15.11 26.72 0.22
CA GLY A 550 -13.97 26.33 1.05
C GLY A 550 -14.11 26.68 2.54
N ILE A 551 -15.29 27.13 2.96
CA ILE A 551 -15.59 27.38 4.38
C ILE A 551 -16.07 26.07 5.01
N HIS A 552 -15.32 25.56 5.98
CA HIS A 552 -15.63 24.33 6.71
C HIS A 552 -15.30 24.49 8.20
N THR A 553 -15.93 23.65 9.03
CA THR A 553 -15.79 23.75 10.49
C THR A 553 -14.60 22.95 11.02
N VAL A 554 -14.33 21.79 10.42
CA VAL A 554 -13.24 20.89 10.83
C VAL A 554 -12.07 21.05 9.87
N THR A 555 -10.89 21.32 10.40
CA THR A 555 -9.67 21.41 9.61
C THR A 555 -9.09 20.00 9.33
N LEU A 556 -8.29 19.87 8.28
CA LEU A 556 -7.60 18.60 8.02
C LEU A 556 -6.65 18.21 9.16
N ASP A 557 -6.00 19.17 9.81
CA ASP A 557 -5.12 18.91 10.95
C ASP A 557 -5.90 18.30 12.13
N GLU A 558 -7.12 18.79 12.42
CA GLU A 558 -8.00 18.23 13.44
C GLU A 558 -8.49 16.83 13.07
N ALA A 559 -8.85 16.61 11.81
CA ALA A 559 -9.27 15.29 11.33
C ALA A 559 -8.14 14.27 11.38
N ILE A 560 -6.89 14.66 11.06
CA ILE A 560 -5.70 13.82 11.20
C ILE A 560 -5.46 13.49 12.69
N HIS A 561 -5.62 14.46 13.57
CA HIS A 561 -5.51 14.23 15.01
C HIS A 561 -6.59 13.28 15.52
N ALA A 562 -7.84 13.45 15.07
CA ALA A 562 -8.94 12.52 15.39
C ALA A 562 -8.65 11.11 14.87
N ALA A 563 -8.08 10.97 13.67
CA ALA A 563 -7.66 9.68 13.13
C ALA A 563 -6.56 9.03 14.01
N ARG A 564 -5.61 9.82 14.50
CA ARG A 564 -4.57 9.34 15.43
C ARG A 564 -5.18 8.80 16.73
N LEU A 565 -6.09 9.56 17.36
CA LEU A 565 -6.78 9.14 18.59
C LEU A 565 -7.63 7.88 18.35
N THR A 566 -8.42 7.86 17.27
CA THR A 566 -9.21 6.68 16.89
C THR A 566 -8.32 5.45 16.67
N ALA A 567 -7.16 5.63 16.04
CA ALA A 567 -6.19 4.55 15.89
C ALA A 567 -5.68 4.03 17.23
N ALA A 568 -5.38 4.90 18.20
CA ALA A 568 -4.94 4.50 19.54
C ALA A 568 -6.04 3.74 20.28
N ASP A 569 -7.29 4.19 20.20
CA ASP A 569 -8.43 3.61 20.92
C ASP A 569 -8.96 2.32 20.25
N MET A 570 -8.72 2.12 18.95
CA MET A 570 -9.16 0.95 18.22
C MET A 570 -8.56 -0.32 18.84
N HIS A 571 -9.40 -1.29 19.19
CA HIS A 571 -8.95 -2.55 19.73
C HIS A 571 -8.11 -3.34 18.72
N THR A 572 -7.08 -4.04 19.18
CA THR A 572 -6.17 -4.84 18.33
C THR A 572 -6.88 -5.87 17.44
N LYS A 573 -8.07 -6.33 17.84
CA LYS A 573 -8.93 -7.23 17.04
C LYS A 573 -9.43 -6.62 15.73
N TYR A 574 -9.28 -5.32 15.53
CA TYR A 574 -9.74 -4.59 14.35
C TYR A 574 -8.58 -3.99 13.52
N LYS A 575 -7.35 -4.34 13.89
CA LYS A 575 -6.12 -3.80 13.29
C LYS A 575 -5.32 -4.92 12.59
N GLU A 576 -5.50 -5.06 11.30
CA GLU A 576 -4.79 -6.03 10.44
C GLU A 576 -4.66 -7.42 11.10
N THR A 577 -5.82 -8.05 11.35
CA THR A 577 -5.90 -9.31 12.06
C THR A 577 -6.81 -10.31 11.33
N SER A 578 -6.45 -11.58 11.39
CA SER A 578 -7.31 -12.69 10.96
C SER A 578 -8.14 -13.29 12.11
N LEU A 579 -8.13 -12.67 13.30
CA LEU A 579 -8.70 -13.25 14.51
C LEU A 579 -10.07 -12.65 14.89
N SER A 580 -10.64 -11.74 14.10
CA SER A 580 -11.90 -11.07 14.41
C SER A 580 -12.58 -10.51 13.14
N GLY A 581 -13.77 -9.92 13.30
CA GLY A 581 -14.53 -9.28 12.23
C GLY A 581 -14.87 -10.22 11.08
N LEU A 582 -14.72 -9.74 9.85
CA LEU A 582 -14.99 -10.53 8.64
C LEU A 582 -14.11 -11.77 8.55
N ALA A 583 -12.87 -11.69 9.03
CA ALA A 583 -11.95 -12.82 9.02
C ALA A 583 -12.49 -14.06 9.77
N THR A 584 -13.30 -13.86 10.80
CA THR A 584 -13.89 -14.97 11.59
C THR A 584 -15.34 -15.28 11.23
N THR A 585 -16.07 -14.34 10.62
CA THR A 585 -17.48 -14.50 10.28
C THR A 585 -17.70 -15.08 8.88
N VAL A 586 -16.75 -14.85 7.96
CA VAL A 586 -16.81 -15.44 6.63
C VAL A 586 -16.33 -16.89 6.69
N LYS A 587 -17.22 -17.80 6.31
CA LYS A 587 -16.88 -19.22 6.19
C LYS A 587 -16.19 -19.45 4.86
N ILE A 588 -14.92 -19.83 4.90
CA ILE A 588 -14.19 -20.28 3.72
C ILE A 588 -14.74 -21.65 3.35
N PRO A 589 -15.18 -21.88 2.09
CA PRO A 589 -15.56 -23.22 1.66
C PRO A 589 -14.33 -24.13 1.78
N VAL A 590 -14.37 -25.05 2.73
CA VAL A 590 -13.36 -26.12 2.77
C VAL A 590 -13.64 -26.95 1.50
N ALA A 591 -12.70 -26.94 0.57
CA ALA A 591 -12.75 -27.86 -0.54
C ALA A 591 -12.67 -29.27 0.06
N VAL A 592 -13.79 -29.99 0.04
CA VAL A 592 -13.76 -31.43 0.31
C VAL A 592 -12.91 -32.01 -0.82
N PRO A 593 -11.80 -32.71 -0.54
CA PRO A 593 -11.10 -33.43 -1.59
C PRO A 593 -12.14 -34.36 -2.23
N ASP A 594 -12.29 -34.25 -3.53
CA ASP A 594 -13.03 -35.25 -4.29
C ASP A 594 -12.32 -36.59 -4.04
N CYS A 595 -13.00 -37.46 -3.32
CA CYS A 595 -12.59 -38.87 -3.13
C CYS A 595 -12.65 -39.59 -4.47
#